data_dc721d2374d9f13cf594409ec5359df1
#
_entry.id   dc721d2374d9f13cf594409ec5359df1
#
_cell.length_a   1.000
_cell.length_b   1.000
_cell.length_c   1.000
_cell.angle_alpha   90.00
_cell.angle_beta   90.00
_cell.angle_gamma   90.00
#
_symmetry.space_group_name_H-M   'P 1'
#
loop_
_entity.id
_entity.type
_entity.pdbx_description
1 polymer ?
#
loop_
_entity_poly.entity_id
_entity_poly.type
_entity_poly.pdbx_seq_one_letter_code
_entity_poly.pdbx_strand_id
1 'polypeptide(L)'
;MVLIIAVFFFMHELAKRDSRIIVIPSSRNLGAKEGFMWMLRNVEADYYMFCDHDDVWLPRKVELTLKRMQEGEAEHEGCPVIACTNLKLVDAKLNVFAESYWKFRHYPMSVFNDKYYHLFYNNMPGCTMMLNREAKAVCFPYSEKIVMHDAWFAIAVLWNKGVVVAEPEPLMLYRQHEHNAVGAKKTRSLLKQMGMISELMSKTREQHLSTVSLTHMSFPRFVAMKVYYLLREHLSNFLGK
;
A
#
# COMPACT_ATOMS: atom_id res chain seq x y z
N MET A 1 8.27 -12.52 -23.19
CA MET A 1 7.24 -12.15 -24.20
C MET A 1 6.06 -13.12 -24.23
N VAL A 2 6.26 -14.42 -24.13
CA VAL A 2 5.19 -15.45 -24.18
C VAL A 2 4.24 -15.35 -22.97
N LEU A 3 4.74 -15.07 -21.76
CA LEU A 3 3.91 -15.00 -20.56
C LEU A 3 2.90 -13.84 -20.59
N ILE A 4 3.30 -12.66 -21.07
CA ILE A 4 2.43 -11.48 -21.17
C ILE A 4 1.28 -11.75 -22.17
N ILE A 5 1.55 -12.42 -23.27
CA ILE A 5 0.54 -12.79 -24.26
C ILE A 5 -0.46 -13.81 -23.68
N ALA A 6 0.03 -14.78 -22.90
CA ALA A 6 -0.82 -15.78 -22.27
C ALA A 6 -1.78 -15.16 -21.22
N VAL A 7 -1.29 -14.24 -20.38
CA VAL A 7 -2.12 -13.54 -19.38
C VAL A 7 -3.19 -12.68 -20.08
N PHE A 8 -2.83 -11.94 -21.12
CA PHE A 8 -3.77 -11.11 -21.88
C PHE A 8 -4.87 -11.95 -22.56
N PHE A 9 -4.50 -13.06 -23.18
CA PHE A 9 -5.45 -13.99 -23.77
C PHE A 9 -6.39 -14.58 -22.70
N PHE A 10 -5.86 -15.02 -21.57
CA PHE A 10 -6.64 -15.57 -20.46
C PHE A 10 -7.66 -14.57 -19.91
N MET A 11 -7.26 -13.31 -19.71
CA MET A 11 -8.16 -12.25 -19.24
C MET A 11 -9.30 -11.98 -20.23
N HIS A 12 -9.04 -12.01 -21.53
CA HIS A 12 -10.09 -11.85 -22.55
C HIS A 12 -11.06 -13.03 -22.56
N GLU A 13 -10.59 -14.26 -22.37
CA GLU A 13 -11.45 -15.43 -22.26
C GLU A 13 -12.34 -15.38 -21.00
N LEU A 14 -11.83 -14.89 -19.89
CA LEU A 14 -12.64 -14.66 -18.69
C LEU A 14 -13.70 -13.56 -18.92
N ALA A 15 -13.33 -12.46 -19.55
CA ALA A 15 -14.27 -11.38 -19.87
C ALA A 15 -15.41 -11.80 -20.80
N LYS A 16 -15.19 -12.77 -21.69
CA LYS A 16 -16.26 -13.36 -22.51
C LYS A 16 -17.27 -14.16 -21.68
N ARG A 17 -16.84 -14.73 -20.55
CA ARG A 17 -17.67 -15.58 -19.68
C ARG A 17 -18.39 -14.79 -18.59
N ASP A 18 -17.85 -13.65 -18.21
CA ASP A 18 -18.39 -12.82 -17.14
C ASP A 18 -18.31 -11.34 -17.54
N SER A 19 -19.47 -10.72 -17.82
CA SER A 19 -19.58 -9.32 -18.24
C SER A 19 -19.14 -8.31 -17.19
N ARG A 20 -18.93 -8.74 -15.95
CA ARG A 20 -18.36 -7.88 -14.89
C ARG A 20 -16.84 -7.69 -15.04
N ILE A 21 -16.20 -8.56 -15.83
CA ILE A 21 -14.75 -8.46 -16.10
C ILE A 21 -14.56 -7.55 -17.31
N ILE A 22 -13.94 -6.40 -17.07
CA ILE A 22 -13.61 -5.42 -18.10
C ILE A 22 -12.09 -5.40 -18.29
N VAL A 23 -11.64 -5.78 -19.48
CA VAL A 23 -10.22 -5.72 -19.85
C VAL A 23 -9.95 -4.36 -20.50
N ILE A 24 -9.12 -3.55 -19.85
CA ILE A 24 -8.76 -2.22 -20.34
C ILE A 24 -7.33 -2.29 -20.90
N PRO A 25 -7.15 -2.20 -22.23
CA PRO A 25 -5.83 -2.28 -22.83
C PRO A 25 -5.04 -0.99 -22.60
N SER A 26 -3.73 -1.12 -22.37
CA SER A 26 -2.80 -0.01 -22.38
C SER A 26 -1.91 -0.08 -23.61
N SER A 27 -1.59 1.07 -24.21
CA SER A 27 -0.68 1.17 -25.37
C SER A 27 0.79 0.88 -25.01
N ARG A 28 1.14 0.91 -23.72
CA ARG A 28 2.48 0.63 -23.19
C ARG A 28 2.41 -0.11 -21.86
N ASN A 29 3.50 -0.73 -21.45
CA ASN A 29 3.63 -1.26 -20.10
C ASN A 29 3.76 -0.09 -19.11
N LEU A 30 2.76 0.07 -18.24
CA LEU A 30 2.73 1.13 -17.21
C LEU A 30 3.50 0.72 -15.94
N GLY A 31 3.77 -0.57 -15.75
CA GLY A 31 4.22 -1.10 -14.47
C GLY A 31 3.15 -0.99 -13.38
N ALA A 32 3.42 -1.55 -12.20
CA ALA A 32 2.42 -1.63 -11.11
C ALA A 32 1.93 -0.25 -10.65
N LYS A 33 2.86 0.67 -10.34
CA LYS A 33 2.53 2.00 -9.83
C LYS A 33 1.60 2.79 -10.76
N GLU A 34 2.04 3.01 -11.99
CA GLU A 34 1.25 3.80 -12.96
C GLU A 34 -0.01 3.06 -13.40
N GLY A 35 0.03 1.74 -13.51
CA GLY A 35 -1.13 0.93 -13.86
C GLY A 35 -2.28 1.07 -12.87
N PHE A 36 -2.00 0.92 -11.56
CA PHE A 36 -3.01 1.11 -10.53
C PHE A 36 -3.50 2.55 -10.42
N MET A 37 -2.62 3.54 -10.52
CA MET A 37 -3.00 4.96 -10.53
C MET A 37 -3.88 5.31 -11.75
N TRP A 38 -3.54 4.76 -12.92
CA TRP A 38 -4.31 4.98 -14.14
C TRP A 38 -5.70 4.33 -14.05
N MET A 39 -5.79 3.08 -13.57
CA MET A 39 -7.09 2.41 -13.37
C MET A 39 -7.94 3.17 -12.35
N LEU A 40 -7.40 3.54 -11.20
CA LEU A 40 -8.12 4.30 -10.20
C LEU A 40 -8.68 5.63 -10.74
N ARG A 41 -7.93 6.30 -11.63
CA ARG A 41 -8.38 7.55 -12.26
C ARG A 41 -9.56 7.33 -13.22
N ASN A 42 -9.53 6.25 -13.99
CA ASN A 42 -10.44 6.05 -15.13
C ASN A 42 -11.65 5.14 -14.82
N VAL A 43 -11.73 4.56 -13.64
CA VAL A 43 -12.85 3.71 -13.21
C VAL A 43 -13.67 4.44 -12.16
N GLU A 44 -15.00 4.45 -12.34
CA GLU A 44 -15.95 5.00 -11.37
C GLU A 44 -16.68 3.87 -10.64
N ALA A 45 -16.64 3.91 -9.30
CA ALA A 45 -17.30 2.96 -8.40
C ALA A 45 -17.55 3.61 -7.04
N ASP A 46 -18.29 2.95 -6.17
CA ASP A 46 -18.44 3.37 -4.78
C ASP A 46 -17.20 3.05 -3.96
N TYR A 47 -16.61 1.88 -4.21
CA TYR A 47 -15.41 1.39 -3.53
C TYR A 47 -14.40 0.81 -4.51
N TYR A 48 -13.12 0.92 -4.18
CA TYR A 48 -12.00 0.50 -5.00
C TYR A 48 -11.11 -0.45 -4.21
N MET A 49 -10.84 -1.63 -4.74
CA MET A 49 -9.89 -2.60 -4.21
C MET A 49 -8.83 -2.91 -5.25
N PHE A 50 -7.63 -3.28 -4.81
CA PHE A 50 -6.50 -3.60 -5.66
C PHE A 50 -6.14 -5.07 -5.50
N CYS A 51 -5.89 -5.77 -6.60
CA CYS A 51 -5.57 -7.18 -6.60
C CYS A 51 -4.29 -7.43 -7.40
N ASP A 52 -3.29 -7.98 -6.75
CA ASP A 52 -2.11 -8.48 -7.42
C ASP A 52 -2.42 -9.88 -7.99
N HIS A 53 -1.82 -10.20 -9.13
CA HIS A 53 -2.17 -11.43 -9.90
C HIS A 53 -1.60 -12.72 -9.29
N ASP A 54 -0.69 -12.62 -8.32
CA ASP A 54 0.04 -13.71 -7.69
C ASP A 54 -0.42 -14.01 -6.26
N ASP A 55 -1.35 -13.22 -5.73
CA ASP A 55 -1.90 -13.37 -4.40
C ASP A 55 -3.19 -14.23 -4.38
N VAL A 56 -3.58 -14.70 -3.19
CA VAL A 56 -4.83 -15.45 -2.98
C VAL A 56 -5.71 -14.73 -1.97
N TRP A 57 -6.88 -14.28 -2.41
CA TRP A 57 -7.89 -13.72 -1.52
C TRP A 57 -8.65 -14.84 -0.79
N LEU A 58 -8.80 -14.70 0.53
CA LEU A 58 -9.64 -15.62 1.30
C LEU A 58 -11.14 -15.29 1.11
N PRO A 59 -12.04 -16.26 1.27
CA PRO A 59 -13.45 -16.10 0.90
C PRO A 59 -14.17 -14.89 1.50
N ARG A 60 -13.80 -14.48 2.73
CA ARG A 60 -14.43 -13.36 3.44
C ARG A 60 -13.74 -12.01 3.22
N LYS A 61 -12.73 -11.92 2.36
CA LYS A 61 -11.94 -10.70 2.21
C LYS A 61 -12.80 -9.48 1.83
N VAL A 62 -13.60 -9.60 0.78
CA VAL A 62 -14.44 -8.47 0.32
C VAL A 62 -15.49 -8.12 1.36
N GLU A 63 -16.18 -9.13 1.92
CA GLU A 63 -17.21 -8.96 2.95
C GLU A 63 -16.70 -8.17 4.16
N LEU A 64 -15.60 -8.63 4.76
CA LEU A 64 -15.07 -8.02 5.98
C LEU A 64 -14.42 -6.66 5.72
N THR A 65 -13.74 -6.50 4.59
CA THR A 65 -13.17 -5.19 4.21
C THR A 65 -14.28 -4.17 3.98
N LEU A 66 -15.38 -4.56 3.30
CA LEU A 66 -16.52 -3.68 3.07
C LEU A 66 -17.24 -3.32 4.37
N LYS A 67 -17.45 -4.30 5.24
CA LYS A 67 -18.03 -4.05 6.57
C LYS A 67 -17.19 -3.02 7.33
N ARG A 68 -15.87 -3.20 7.36
CA ARG A 68 -14.95 -2.28 8.04
C ARG A 68 -14.94 -0.89 7.41
N MET A 69 -15.07 -0.80 6.08
CA MET A 69 -15.22 0.46 5.35
C MET A 69 -16.50 1.20 5.78
N GLN A 70 -17.64 0.51 5.80
CA GLN A 70 -18.95 1.08 6.17
C GLN A 70 -18.98 1.55 7.64
N GLU A 71 -18.35 0.81 8.55
CA GLU A 71 -18.15 1.24 9.93
C GLU A 71 -17.35 2.54 9.99
N GLY A 72 -16.24 2.63 9.24
CA GLY A 72 -15.40 3.82 9.17
C GLY A 72 -16.13 5.02 8.58
N GLU A 73 -16.94 4.83 7.54
CA GLU A 73 -17.76 5.91 6.94
C GLU A 73 -18.86 6.40 7.90
N ALA A 74 -19.46 5.49 8.67
CA ALA A 74 -20.48 5.87 9.67
C ALA A 74 -19.86 6.68 10.83
N GLU A 75 -18.62 6.39 11.24
CA GLU A 75 -17.88 7.13 12.26
C GLU A 75 -17.29 8.46 11.74
N HIS A 76 -17.06 8.56 10.41
CA HIS A 76 -16.36 9.68 9.77
C HIS A 76 -17.09 10.11 8.49
N GLU A 77 -18.33 10.57 8.63
CA GLU A 77 -19.21 10.92 7.51
C GLU A 77 -18.57 11.93 6.55
N GLY A 78 -18.59 11.62 5.26
CA GLY A 78 -18.03 12.47 4.19
C GLY A 78 -16.51 12.57 4.17
N CYS A 79 -15.80 11.79 4.98
CA CYS A 79 -14.34 11.79 5.01
C CYS A 79 -13.73 10.79 4.02
N PRO A 80 -12.50 11.05 3.53
CA PRO A 80 -11.70 10.04 2.87
C PRO A 80 -11.39 8.87 3.82
N VAL A 81 -11.77 7.63 3.44
CA VAL A 81 -11.55 6.43 4.26
C VAL A 81 -10.77 5.39 3.47
N ILE A 82 -9.76 4.80 4.12
CA ILE A 82 -9.11 3.57 3.69
C ILE A 82 -9.49 2.48 4.70
N ALA A 83 -10.13 1.40 4.25
CA ALA A 83 -10.17 0.16 5.01
C ALA A 83 -9.00 -0.72 4.58
N CYS A 84 -8.20 -1.22 5.53
CA CYS A 84 -7.11 -2.14 5.23
C CYS A 84 -7.19 -3.40 6.10
N THR A 85 -6.78 -4.53 5.52
CA THR A 85 -6.80 -5.83 6.20
C THR A 85 -5.40 -6.32 6.47
N ASN A 86 -5.26 -7.20 7.45
CA ASN A 86 -4.03 -7.96 7.63
C ASN A 86 -3.91 -9.05 6.55
N LEU A 87 -2.74 -9.67 6.46
CA LEU A 87 -2.46 -10.75 5.52
C LEU A 87 -1.52 -11.79 6.13
N LYS A 88 -1.52 -13.01 5.55
CA LYS A 88 -0.52 -14.06 5.82
C LYS A 88 0.58 -14.00 4.79
N LEU A 89 1.82 -14.21 5.21
CA LEU A 89 2.95 -14.37 4.30
C LEU A 89 3.12 -15.84 3.92
N VAL A 90 3.17 -16.10 2.61
CA VAL A 90 3.35 -17.45 2.09
C VAL A 90 4.52 -17.50 1.09
N ASP A 91 5.12 -18.67 0.96
CA ASP A 91 6.13 -18.93 -0.07
C ASP A 91 5.50 -19.14 -1.46
N ALA A 92 6.32 -19.39 -2.48
CA ALA A 92 5.85 -19.63 -3.85
C ALA A 92 4.89 -20.83 -3.97
N LYS A 93 4.90 -21.76 -2.99
CA LYS A 93 4.04 -22.96 -2.93
C LYS A 93 2.82 -22.77 -2.03
N LEU A 94 2.59 -21.56 -1.52
CA LEU A 94 1.52 -21.22 -0.56
C LEU A 94 1.70 -21.81 0.85
N ASN A 95 2.89 -22.24 1.24
CA ASN A 95 3.17 -22.60 2.61
C ASN A 95 3.26 -21.32 3.47
N VAL A 96 2.46 -21.24 4.53
CA VAL A 96 2.45 -20.07 5.43
C VAL A 96 3.72 -20.10 6.29
N PHE A 97 4.50 -19.00 6.26
CA PHE A 97 5.63 -18.81 7.16
C PHE A 97 5.43 -17.65 8.16
N ALA A 98 4.39 -16.82 7.97
CA ALA A 98 3.96 -15.85 8.97
C ALA A 98 2.43 -15.66 8.90
N GLU A 99 1.75 -15.93 10.00
CA GLU A 99 0.29 -15.88 10.14
C GLU A 99 -0.26 -14.43 10.16
N SER A 100 0.60 -13.43 10.37
CA SER A 100 0.22 -12.03 10.39
C SER A 100 1.39 -11.16 9.93
N TYR A 101 1.19 -10.42 8.87
CA TYR A 101 2.17 -9.46 8.36
C TYR A 101 2.46 -8.35 9.37
N TRP A 102 1.42 -7.83 10.03
CA TRP A 102 1.61 -6.76 11.00
C TRP A 102 2.44 -7.21 12.20
N LYS A 103 2.21 -8.43 12.71
CA LYS A 103 3.06 -9.03 13.76
C LYS A 103 4.48 -9.31 13.27
N PHE A 104 4.62 -9.87 12.07
CA PHE A 104 5.92 -10.16 11.45
C PHE A 104 6.78 -8.90 11.27
N ARG A 105 6.12 -7.78 10.95
CA ARG A 105 6.76 -6.47 10.76
C ARG A 105 6.80 -5.62 12.03
N HIS A 106 6.24 -6.08 13.13
CA HIS A 106 6.11 -5.34 14.40
C HIS A 106 5.39 -3.99 14.25
N TYR A 107 4.34 -3.95 13.40
CA TYR A 107 3.51 -2.74 13.22
C TYR A 107 2.47 -2.63 14.34
N PRO A 108 2.55 -1.62 15.23
CA PRO A 108 1.48 -1.37 16.19
C PRO A 108 0.28 -0.71 15.50
N MET A 109 -0.93 -0.97 16.01
CA MET A 109 -2.16 -0.38 15.45
C MET A 109 -2.14 1.15 15.43
N SER A 110 -1.42 1.78 16.35
CA SER A 110 -1.33 3.24 16.46
C SER A 110 -0.68 3.93 15.26
N VAL A 111 0.08 3.21 14.41
CA VAL A 111 0.75 3.82 13.25
C VAL A 111 -0.18 3.98 12.04
N PHE A 112 -1.33 3.30 12.01
CA PHE A 112 -2.22 3.33 10.83
C PHE A 112 -2.80 4.72 10.57
N ASN A 113 -3.06 5.51 11.61
CA ASN A 113 -3.52 6.90 11.51
C ASN A 113 -2.44 7.94 11.80
N ASP A 114 -1.17 7.53 11.88
CA ASP A 114 -0.04 8.46 12.02
C ASP A 114 0.42 8.94 10.64
N LYS A 115 -0.10 10.09 10.18
CA LYS A 115 0.22 10.64 8.86
C LYS A 115 1.70 10.89 8.62
N TYR A 116 2.48 11.15 9.68
CA TYR A 116 3.92 11.37 9.54
C TYR A 116 4.68 10.05 9.38
N TYR A 117 4.20 8.98 10.02
CA TYR A 117 4.74 7.63 9.84
C TYR A 117 4.70 7.19 8.38
N HIS A 118 3.57 7.42 7.70
CA HIS A 118 3.37 7.03 6.31
C HIS A 118 4.25 7.78 5.29
N LEU A 119 4.86 8.90 5.68
CA LEU A 119 5.86 9.56 4.82
C LEU A 119 7.12 8.70 4.61
N PHE A 120 7.39 7.77 5.53
CA PHE A 120 8.65 7.00 5.57
C PHE A 120 8.44 5.50 5.44
N TYR A 121 7.27 4.99 5.83
CA TYR A 121 6.97 3.57 5.90
C TYR A 121 5.64 3.25 5.22
N ASN A 122 5.64 2.15 4.47
CA ASN A 122 4.41 1.58 3.93
C ASN A 122 4.07 0.30 4.71
N ASN A 123 3.05 0.36 5.55
CA ASN A 123 2.56 -0.77 6.35
C ASN A 123 1.26 -1.37 5.82
N MET A 124 0.75 -0.82 4.72
CA MET A 124 -0.49 -1.24 4.09
C MET A 124 -0.24 -1.54 2.60
N PRO A 125 0.13 -2.77 2.22
CA PRO A 125 0.20 -3.16 0.81
C PRO A 125 -1.11 -2.88 0.07
N GLY A 126 -1.03 -2.42 -1.17
CA GLY A 126 -2.20 -2.03 -1.97
C GLY A 126 -3.26 -3.12 -2.06
N CYS A 127 -2.84 -4.38 -2.19
CA CYS A 127 -3.72 -5.54 -2.22
C CYS A 127 -4.54 -5.76 -0.93
N THR A 128 -4.23 -5.04 0.16
CA THR A 128 -5.01 -5.08 1.41
C THR A 128 -6.03 -3.95 1.53
N MET A 129 -5.97 -2.95 0.66
CA MET A 129 -6.74 -1.71 0.78
C MET A 129 -8.10 -1.78 0.07
N MET A 130 -9.07 -1.08 0.66
CA MET A 130 -10.27 -0.59 0.01
C MET A 130 -10.33 0.93 0.21
N LEU A 131 -10.64 1.68 -0.83
CA LEU A 131 -10.81 3.13 -0.81
C LEU A 131 -12.29 3.46 -1.09
N ASN A 132 -12.84 4.48 -0.41
CA ASN A 132 -14.11 5.07 -0.81
C ASN A 132 -13.92 6.15 -1.89
N ARG A 133 -14.99 6.78 -2.34
CA ARG A 133 -14.97 7.85 -3.37
C ARG A 133 -14.16 9.06 -2.93
N GLU A 134 -14.32 9.46 -1.67
CA GLU A 134 -13.61 10.59 -1.06
C GLU A 134 -12.11 10.34 -1.02
N ALA A 135 -11.70 9.10 -0.66
CA ALA A 135 -10.30 8.69 -0.70
C ALA A 135 -9.73 8.71 -2.13
N LYS A 136 -10.48 8.21 -3.14
CA LYS A 136 -10.07 8.34 -4.54
C LYS A 136 -9.86 9.80 -4.92
N ALA A 137 -10.80 10.67 -4.58
CA ALA A 137 -10.75 12.08 -4.97
C ALA A 137 -9.48 12.79 -4.47
N VAL A 138 -9.06 12.54 -3.22
CA VAL A 138 -7.87 13.17 -2.65
C VAL A 138 -6.55 12.56 -3.14
N CYS A 139 -6.60 11.41 -3.81
CA CYS A 139 -5.41 10.82 -4.43
C CYS A 139 -4.94 11.57 -5.68
N PHE A 140 -5.72 12.50 -6.20
CA PHE A 140 -5.42 13.27 -7.41
C PHE A 140 -5.51 14.78 -7.16
N PRO A 141 -4.61 15.58 -7.79
CA PRO A 141 -3.45 15.15 -8.57
C PRO A 141 -2.35 14.55 -7.70
N TYR A 142 -1.45 13.78 -8.30
CA TYR A 142 -0.28 13.22 -7.62
C TYR A 142 1.01 13.55 -8.35
N SER A 143 2.12 13.53 -7.62
CA SER A 143 3.47 13.68 -8.20
C SER A 143 3.89 12.39 -8.91
N GLU A 144 4.45 12.48 -10.11
CA GLU A 144 5.08 11.33 -10.79
C GLU A 144 6.22 10.68 -9.98
N LYS A 145 6.74 11.41 -9.00
CA LYS A 145 7.82 10.97 -8.10
C LYS A 145 7.34 10.10 -6.93
N ILE A 146 6.04 9.80 -6.82
CA ILE A 146 5.57 8.87 -5.78
C ILE A 146 6.29 7.52 -5.90
N VAL A 147 6.65 6.96 -4.76
CA VAL A 147 7.41 5.69 -4.72
C VAL A 147 6.54 4.54 -5.18
N MET A 148 5.32 4.42 -4.62
CA MET A 148 4.34 3.39 -4.95
C MET A 148 2.94 3.96 -4.72
N HIS A 149 1.94 3.42 -5.42
CA HIS A 149 0.55 3.87 -5.37
C HIS A 149 -0.06 3.74 -3.96
N ASP A 150 0.16 2.61 -3.30
CA ASP A 150 -0.38 2.31 -1.97
C ASP A 150 0.19 3.23 -0.87
N ALA A 151 1.50 3.48 -0.89
CA ALA A 151 2.11 4.46 -0.01
C ALA A 151 1.52 5.87 -0.23
N TRP A 152 1.27 6.24 -1.48
CA TRP A 152 0.64 7.51 -1.81
C TRP A 152 -0.79 7.60 -1.31
N PHE A 153 -1.62 6.55 -1.44
CA PHE A 153 -2.99 6.55 -0.96
C PHE A 153 -3.06 6.86 0.54
N ALA A 154 -2.23 6.18 1.35
CA ALA A 154 -2.17 6.44 2.78
C ALA A 154 -1.81 7.90 3.09
N ILE A 155 -0.80 8.44 2.43
CA ILE A 155 -0.36 9.83 2.60
C ILE A 155 -1.48 10.79 2.18
N ALA A 156 -2.04 10.62 0.98
CA ALA A 156 -3.06 11.51 0.45
C ALA A 156 -4.30 11.56 1.35
N VAL A 157 -4.79 10.41 1.78
CA VAL A 157 -5.97 10.31 2.66
C VAL A 157 -5.71 10.97 4.01
N LEU A 158 -4.64 10.60 4.70
CA LEU A 158 -4.36 11.12 6.04
C LEU A 158 -4.00 12.61 6.08
N TRP A 159 -3.39 13.15 5.02
CA TRP A 159 -3.11 14.59 4.92
C TRP A 159 -4.34 15.41 4.53
N ASN A 160 -5.36 14.79 3.95
CA ASN A 160 -6.66 15.41 3.68
C ASN A 160 -7.70 15.09 4.77
N LYS A 161 -7.27 14.90 6.02
CA LYS A 161 -8.11 14.64 7.20
C LYS A 161 -8.95 13.36 7.11
N GLY A 162 -8.54 12.44 6.24
CA GLY A 162 -9.14 11.12 6.17
C GLY A 162 -8.60 10.19 7.26
N VAL A 163 -9.13 8.98 7.27
CA VAL A 163 -8.82 7.96 8.28
C VAL A 163 -8.50 6.62 7.65
N VAL A 164 -7.75 5.81 8.40
CA VAL A 164 -7.52 4.41 8.10
C VAL A 164 -8.24 3.57 9.15
N VAL A 165 -9.12 2.68 8.71
CA VAL A 165 -9.79 1.69 9.55
C VAL A 165 -9.20 0.31 9.26
N ALA A 166 -8.61 -0.31 10.26
CA ALA A 166 -7.85 -1.53 10.11
C ALA A 166 -8.64 -2.76 10.58
N GLU A 167 -8.65 -3.82 9.76
CA GLU A 167 -9.17 -5.14 10.09
C GLU A 167 -8.00 -6.06 10.43
N PRO A 168 -7.85 -6.50 11.69
CA PRO A 168 -6.72 -7.29 12.11
C PRO A 168 -6.74 -8.74 11.60
N GLU A 169 -7.88 -9.25 11.13
CA GLU A 169 -7.97 -10.59 10.56
C GLU A 169 -7.18 -10.68 9.26
N PRO A 170 -6.28 -11.67 9.11
CA PRO A 170 -5.58 -11.90 7.84
C PRO A 170 -6.56 -12.48 6.80
N LEU A 171 -6.83 -11.70 5.75
CA LEU A 171 -7.85 -12.02 4.76
C LEU A 171 -7.29 -12.37 3.38
N MET A 172 -5.98 -12.54 3.28
CA MET A 172 -5.33 -13.00 2.05
C MET A 172 -4.00 -13.68 2.32
N LEU A 173 -3.54 -14.48 1.36
CA LEU A 173 -2.21 -15.06 1.30
C LEU A 173 -1.37 -14.19 0.35
N TYR A 174 -0.37 -13.52 0.92
CA TYR A 174 0.56 -12.67 0.19
C TYR A 174 1.80 -13.47 -0.20
N ARG A 175 1.91 -13.75 -1.50
CA ARG A 175 2.97 -14.64 -2.01
C ARG A 175 4.31 -13.91 -2.07
N GLN A 176 5.35 -14.56 -1.55
CA GLN A 176 6.72 -14.07 -1.60
C GLN A 176 7.55 -14.93 -2.56
N HIS A 177 8.11 -14.29 -3.58
CA HIS A 177 9.03 -14.89 -4.53
C HIS A 177 10.07 -13.85 -4.98
N GLU A 178 11.10 -14.29 -5.71
CA GLU A 178 12.23 -13.44 -6.11
C GLU A 178 11.85 -12.27 -7.03
N HIS A 179 10.68 -12.36 -7.69
CA HIS A 179 10.20 -11.37 -8.66
C HIS A 179 9.16 -10.39 -8.09
N ASN A 180 8.90 -10.39 -6.77
CA ASN A 180 8.01 -9.40 -6.18
C ASN A 180 8.56 -7.98 -6.40
N ALA A 181 7.70 -7.06 -6.84
CA ALA A 181 8.06 -5.64 -7.00
C ALA A 181 8.49 -5.03 -5.66
N VAL A 182 7.82 -5.42 -4.57
CA VAL A 182 8.18 -5.06 -3.19
C VAL A 182 8.02 -6.31 -2.31
N GLY A 183 9.12 -6.86 -1.81
CA GLY A 183 9.06 -8.03 -0.92
C GLY A 183 8.96 -7.64 0.56
N ALA A 184 8.37 -8.50 1.39
CA ALA A 184 8.36 -8.37 2.85
C ALA A 184 9.75 -8.64 3.43
N LYS A 185 10.64 -7.64 3.40
CA LYS A 185 12.01 -7.75 3.94
C LYS A 185 12.05 -7.38 5.40
N LYS A 186 12.81 -8.12 6.22
CA LYS A 186 13.14 -7.70 7.60
C LYS A 186 13.89 -6.36 7.59
N THR A 187 13.63 -5.53 8.59
CA THR A 187 14.30 -4.24 8.77
C THR A 187 15.82 -4.40 8.82
N ARG A 188 16.56 -3.62 8.06
CA ARG A 188 18.03 -3.67 8.03
C ARG A 188 18.63 -3.00 9.27
N SER A 189 19.74 -3.56 9.79
CA SER A 189 20.51 -2.97 10.88
C SER A 189 20.95 -1.52 10.57
N LEU A 190 20.88 -0.63 11.57
CA LEU A 190 21.31 0.78 11.49
C LEU A 190 22.77 0.93 11.00
N LEU A 191 23.69 0.04 11.41
CA LEU A 191 25.09 0.08 11.00
C LEU A 191 25.27 -0.12 9.48
N LYS A 192 24.43 -0.95 8.83
CA LYS A 192 24.42 -1.10 7.37
C LYS A 192 23.85 0.14 6.66
N GLN A 193 22.99 0.90 7.32
CA GLN A 193 22.40 2.13 6.76
C GLN A 193 23.38 3.30 6.84
N MET A 194 24.24 3.37 7.85
CA MET A 194 25.23 4.45 8.01
C MET A 194 26.33 4.44 6.94
N GLY A 195 26.73 3.27 6.44
CA GLY A 195 27.71 3.14 5.35
C GLY A 195 27.20 3.61 3.97
N MET A 196 25.92 3.98 3.85
CA MET A 196 25.27 4.34 2.60
C MET A 196 24.60 5.73 2.69
N ILE A 197 25.24 6.70 3.36
CA ILE A 197 24.65 8.02 3.63
C ILE A 197 24.19 8.76 2.36
N SER A 198 24.98 8.71 1.28
CA SER A 198 24.62 9.39 0.02
C SER A 198 23.36 8.78 -0.61
N GLU A 199 23.24 7.46 -0.64
CA GLU A 199 22.05 6.76 -1.15
C GLU A 199 20.84 7.01 -0.25
N LEU A 200 21.02 7.02 1.07
CA LEU A 200 19.96 7.35 2.02
C LEU A 200 19.44 8.77 1.83
N MET A 201 20.35 9.74 1.62
CA MET A 201 19.98 11.13 1.36
C MET A 201 19.28 11.31 0.02
N SER A 202 19.72 10.62 -1.05
CA SER A 202 19.03 10.62 -2.34
C SER A 202 17.61 10.09 -2.20
N LYS A 203 17.42 8.92 -1.61
CA LYS A 203 16.09 8.33 -1.35
C LYS A 203 15.21 9.23 -0.49
N THR A 204 15.79 9.88 0.53
CA THR A 204 15.07 10.82 1.39
C THR A 204 14.61 12.04 0.61
N ARG A 205 15.44 12.54 -0.31
CA ARG A 205 15.08 13.66 -1.17
C ARG A 205 13.97 13.29 -2.16
N GLU A 206 14.00 12.10 -2.73
CA GLU A 206 12.93 11.59 -3.59
C GLU A 206 11.60 11.48 -2.84
N GLN A 207 11.61 10.89 -1.64
CA GLN A 207 10.42 10.82 -0.77
C GLN A 207 9.89 12.22 -0.43
N HIS A 208 10.75 13.18 -0.09
CA HIS A 208 10.33 14.55 0.16
C HIS A 208 9.70 15.17 -1.10
N LEU A 209 10.35 15.06 -2.26
CA LEU A 209 9.85 15.62 -3.52
C LEU A 209 8.53 14.98 -3.98
N SER A 210 8.26 13.73 -3.61
CA SER A 210 6.99 13.07 -3.91
C SER A 210 5.81 13.58 -3.07
N THR A 211 6.08 14.19 -1.93
CA THR A 211 5.06 14.57 -0.94
C THR A 211 5.00 16.05 -0.62
N VAL A 212 6.00 16.84 -1.04
CA VAL A 212 6.13 18.26 -0.65
C VAL A 212 4.96 19.13 -1.13
N SER A 213 4.38 18.85 -2.29
CA SER A 213 3.20 19.57 -2.81
C SER A 213 1.97 19.41 -1.92
N LEU A 214 1.84 18.28 -1.24
CA LEU A 214 0.75 18.01 -0.32
C LEU A 214 1.08 18.42 1.12
N THR A 215 2.30 18.16 1.57
CA THR A 215 2.69 18.35 2.98
C THR A 215 3.18 19.76 3.28
N HIS A 216 3.64 20.50 2.27
CA HIS A 216 4.32 21.80 2.39
C HIS A 216 5.49 21.79 3.39
N MET A 217 6.07 20.59 3.65
CA MET A 217 7.13 20.42 4.62
C MET A 217 8.49 20.81 4.02
N SER A 218 9.27 21.62 4.73
CA SER A 218 10.65 21.91 4.30
C SER A 218 11.53 20.66 4.39
N PHE A 219 12.54 20.56 3.53
CA PHE A 219 13.43 19.40 3.52
C PHE A 219 14.15 19.14 4.85
N PRO A 220 14.69 20.15 5.57
CA PRO A 220 15.29 19.93 6.90
C PRO A 220 14.31 19.33 7.91
N ARG A 221 13.05 19.83 7.93
CA ARG A 221 12.00 19.28 8.79
C ARG A 221 11.66 17.83 8.41
N PHE A 222 11.59 17.51 7.12
CA PHE A 222 11.36 16.16 6.64
C PHE A 222 12.47 15.20 7.08
N VAL A 223 13.74 15.62 6.99
CA VAL A 223 14.89 14.83 7.47
C VAL A 223 14.83 14.62 8.98
N ALA A 224 14.55 15.68 9.76
CA ALA A 224 14.42 15.56 11.22
C ALA A 224 13.31 14.58 11.63
N MET A 225 12.15 14.64 10.95
CA MET A 225 11.06 13.69 11.17
C MET A 225 11.47 12.27 10.81
N LYS A 226 12.17 12.06 9.70
CA LYS A 226 12.66 10.74 9.31
C LYS A 226 13.60 10.15 10.35
N VAL A 227 14.52 10.94 10.86
CA VAL A 227 15.44 10.51 11.94
C VAL A 227 14.66 10.15 13.21
N TYR A 228 13.68 10.97 13.59
CA TYR A 228 12.81 10.68 14.75
C TYR A 228 12.12 9.32 14.61
N TYR A 229 11.48 9.03 13.47
CA TYR A 229 10.78 7.75 13.26
C TYR A 229 11.74 6.56 13.15
N LEU A 230 12.93 6.72 12.58
CA LEU A 230 13.96 5.69 12.57
C LEU A 230 14.42 5.32 13.99
N LEU A 231 14.64 6.33 14.85
CA LEU A 231 15.02 6.11 16.25
C LEU A 231 13.88 5.47 17.03
N ARG A 232 12.64 5.94 16.86
CA ARG A 232 11.44 5.38 17.50
C ARG A 232 11.25 3.90 17.15
N GLU A 233 11.38 3.54 15.88
CA GLU A 233 11.27 2.14 15.43
C GLU A 233 12.39 1.29 16.02
N HIS A 234 13.61 1.81 16.06
CA HIS A 234 14.76 1.11 16.64
C HIS A 234 14.60 0.86 18.13
N LEU A 235 14.16 1.85 18.89
CA LEU A 235 13.88 1.73 20.33
C LEU A 235 12.74 0.74 20.61
N SER A 236 11.66 0.79 19.84
CA SER A 236 10.55 -0.14 19.96
C SER A 236 11.00 -1.59 19.75
N ASN A 237 11.82 -1.84 18.73
CA ASN A 237 12.37 -3.16 18.45
C ASN A 237 13.37 -3.64 19.51
N PHE A 238 14.03 -2.74 20.22
CA PHE A 238 14.97 -3.07 21.31
C PHE A 238 14.25 -3.37 22.62
N LEU A 239 13.19 -2.62 22.94
CA LEU A 239 12.42 -2.76 24.18
C LEU A 239 11.36 -3.87 24.09
N GLY A 240 10.94 -4.28 22.90
CA GLY A 240 9.98 -5.38 22.68
C GLY A 240 10.61 -6.77 22.64
N LYS A 241 11.91 -6.86 22.97
CA LYS A 241 12.64 -8.10 23.26
C LYS A 241 12.71 -8.31 24.78
#